data_7f24a6623d5317baff9eeec20b16afca
#
_entry.id   7f24a6623d5317baff9eeec20b16afca
#
_cell.length_a   1.000
_cell.length_b   1.000
_cell.length_c   1.000
_cell.angle_alpha   90.00
_cell.angle_beta   90.00
_cell.angle_gamma   90.00
#
_symmetry.space_group_name_H-M   'P 1'
#
loop_
_entity.id
_entity.type
_entity.pdbx_description
1 polymer ?
#
loop_
_entity_poly.entity_id
_entity_poly.type
_entity_poly.pdbx_seq_one_letter_code
_entity_poly.pdbx_strand_id
1 'polypeptide(L)'
;MADVKPYQIFPTVIYEFNYTPVDKIMMTSYIDQLKINTPQTPDDLHELSYFAELRDKVKEISKQYLDDLQYEYDKIEITGMWANKLNAGDSHAPHTHSNNFLSGVYYLHTNENSSPIQFFDPRVQAHVLRPRNTPNLLNASMMQYNAIEGRGYIFPSWLSHWVPTTEDKRISVSWNIIVRGEYVEPNTLQNAYI
;
A
#
# COMPACT_ATOMS: atom_id res chain seq x y z
N MET A 1 -33.94 -12.31 26.47
CA MET A 1 -32.82 -11.47 25.96
C MET A 1 -33.11 -11.17 24.51
N ALA A 2 -32.88 -9.94 24.03
CA ALA A 2 -33.07 -9.62 22.61
C ALA A 2 -32.03 -10.39 21.78
N ASP A 3 -32.42 -10.87 20.60
CA ASP A 3 -31.49 -11.41 19.60
C ASP A 3 -30.80 -10.22 18.92
N VAL A 4 -29.48 -10.08 19.10
CA VAL A 4 -28.68 -8.93 18.62
C VAL A 4 -27.62 -9.45 17.67
N LYS A 5 -27.68 -8.99 16.41
CA LYS A 5 -26.71 -9.34 15.37
C LYS A 5 -25.93 -8.10 14.91
N PRO A 6 -24.60 -8.02 15.12
CA PRO A 6 -23.79 -6.93 14.61
C PRO A 6 -23.52 -7.10 13.10
N TYR A 7 -23.47 -5.98 12.37
CA TYR A 7 -23.03 -5.92 10.98
C TYR A 7 -21.85 -4.98 10.86
N GLN A 8 -20.82 -5.40 10.10
CA GLN A 8 -19.73 -4.54 9.68
C GLN A 8 -20.07 -3.97 8.31
N ILE A 9 -20.14 -2.65 8.22
CA ILE A 9 -20.47 -1.95 6.97
C ILE A 9 -19.29 -1.08 6.52
N PHE A 10 -19.04 -1.04 5.22
CA PHE A 10 -17.97 -0.26 4.60
C PHE A 10 -16.56 -0.59 5.13
N PRO A 11 -16.16 -1.86 5.19
CA PRO A 11 -14.80 -2.21 5.61
C PRO A 11 -13.77 -1.68 4.60
N THR A 12 -12.64 -1.18 5.11
CA THR A 12 -11.47 -0.92 4.28
C THR A 12 -10.65 -2.21 4.18
N VAL A 13 -10.45 -2.71 2.97
CA VAL A 13 -9.73 -3.96 2.73
C VAL A 13 -8.27 -3.66 2.41
N ILE A 14 -7.37 -4.39 3.05
CA ILE A 14 -5.92 -4.38 2.79
C ILE A 14 -5.50 -5.82 2.56
N TYR A 15 -4.73 -6.08 1.49
CA TYR A 15 -4.13 -7.39 1.24
C TYR A 15 -2.71 -7.41 1.79
N GLU A 16 -2.40 -8.48 2.53
CA GLU A 16 -1.04 -8.83 2.93
C GLU A 16 -0.57 -10.02 2.08
N PHE A 17 0.67 -9.98 1.62
CA PHE A 17 1.29 -11.11 0.95
C PHE A 17 2.74 -11.29 1.39
N ASN A 18 3.25 -12.52 1.26
CA ASN A 18 4.65 -12.84 1.49
C ASN A 18 5.25 -13.35 0.17
N TYR A 19 6.40 -12.83 -0.19
CA TYR A 19 7.08 -13.15 -1.40
C TYR A 19 8.59 -12.91 -1.28
N THR A 20 9.41 -13.72 -1.92
CA THR A 20 10.86 -13.52 -1.98
C THR A 20 11.29 -13.57 -3.44
N PRO A 21 11.59 -12.42 -4.08
CA PRO A 21 12.07 -12.38 -5.45
C PRO A 21 13.44 -13.04 -5.58
N VAL A 22 13.68 -13.73 -6.68
CA VAL A 22 14.98 -14.34 -6.99
C VAL A 22 16.08 -13.28 -7.07
N ASP A 23 15.78 -12.14 -7.67
CA ASP A 23 16.72 -11.03 -7.88
C ASP A 23 16.85 -10.07 -6.69
N LYS A 24 16.44 -10.47 -5.48
CA LYS A 24 16.47 -9.61 -4.29
C LYS A 24 17.83 -8.94 -4.07
N ILE A 25 18.93 -9.68 -4.27
CA ILE A 25 20.29 -9.14 -4.11
C ILE A 25 20.56 -8.04 -5.12
N MET A 26 20.17 -8.24 -6.37
CA MET A 26 20.35 -7.25 -7.45
C MET A 26 19.49 -6.01 -7.21
N MET A 27 18.23 -6.19 -6.77
CA MET A 27 17.35 -5.08 -6.40
C MET A 27 17.96 -4.22 -5.28
N THR A 28 18.44 -4.86 -4.21
CA THR A 28 19.07 -4.16 -3.09
C THR A 28 20.34 -3.44 -3.51
N SER A 29 21.21 -4.12 -4.28
CA SER A 29 22.46 -3.55 -4.79
C SER A 29 22.20 -2.34 -5.69
N TYR A 30 21.21 -2.41 -6.57
CA TYR A 30 20.80 -1.28 -7.41
C TYR A 30 20.39 -0.06 -6.56
N ILE A 31 19.53 -0.27 -5.57
CA ILE A 31 19.04 0.80 -4.69
C ILE A 31 20.18 1.39 -3.85
N ASP A 32 21.12 0.56 -3.35
CA ASP A 32 22.24 1.02 -2.54
C ASP A 32 23.28 1.82 -3.33
N GLN A 33 23.43 1.55 -4.63
CA GLN A 33 24.34 2.28 -5.53
C GLN A 33 23.81 3.67 -5.91
N LEU A 34 22.50 3.88 -5.84
CA LEU A 34 21.94 5.20 -6.10
C LEU A 34 22.46 6.19 -5.05
N LYS A 35 23.17 7.20 -5.51
CA LYS A 35 23.57 8.35 -4.68
C LYS A 35 22.32 9.17 -4.37
N ILE A 36 21.58 8.73 -3.39
CA ILE A 36 20.30 9.30 -3.04
C ILE A 36 20.56 10.44 -2.06
N ASN A 37 20.50 11.68 -2.54
CA ASN A 37 20.29 12.85 -1.69
C ASN A 37 18.81 12.98 -1.28
N THR A 38 17.95 12.10 -1.83
CA THR A 38 16.53 11.99 -1.55
C THR A 38 16.25 10.57 -1.04
N PRO A 39 15.29 10.35 -0.14
CA PRO A 39 14.98 9.02 0.37
C PRO A 39 14.26 8.11 -0.66
N GLN A 40 14.07 8.56 -1.90
CA GLN A 40 13.27 7.90 -2.93
C GLN A 40 14.03 7.78 -4.27
N THR A 41 13.91 6.62 -4.93
CA THR A 41 14.41 6.41 -6.31
C THR A 41 13.50 7.08 -7.34
N PRO A 42 13.90 7.13 -8.65
CA PRO A 42 12.95 7.30 -9.73
C PRO A 42 11.82 6.26 -9.66
N ASP A 43 10.71 6.53 -10.34
CA ASP A 43 9.46 5.75 -10.27
C ASP A 43 9.30 4.73 -11.41
N ASP A 44 10.36 4.43 -12.11
CA ASP A 44 10.44 3.53 -13.26
C ASP A 44 11.00 2.13 -12.95
N LEU A 45 11.10 1.74 -11.68
CA LEU A 45 11.68 0.44 -11.29
C LEU A 45 10.96 -0.75 -11.93
N HIS A 46 9.67 -0.63 -12.24
CA HIS A 46 8.89 -1.69 -12.90
C HIS A 46 9.35 -1.96 -14.35
N GLU A 47 10.12 -1.07 -14.96
CA GLU A 47 10.69 -1.24 -16.31
C GLU A 47 12.02 -2.01 -16.26
N LEU A 48 12.67 -2.09 -15.11
CA LEU A 48 13.96 -2.75 -14.92
C LEU A 48 13.79 -4.27 -14.79
N SER A 49 14.70 -5.03 -15.44
CA SER A 49 14.64 -6.50 -15.48
C SER A 49 14.69 -7.15 -14.10
N TYR A 50 15.49 -6.62 -13.15
CA TYR A 50 15.59 -7.19 -11.80
C TYR A 50 14.37 -6.93 -10.92
N PHE A 51 13.45 -6.04 -11.32
CA PHE A 51 12.16 -5.82 -10.67
C PHE A 51 11.00 -6.52 -11.38
N ALA A 52 11.25 -7.16 -12.54
CA ALA A 52 10.20 -7.76 -13.35
C ALA A 52 9.38 -8.80 -12.59
N GLU A 53 10.03 -9.66 -11.82
CA GLU A 53 9.36 -10.69 -11.03
C GLU A 53 8.44 -10.10 -9.94
N LEU A 54 8.92 -9.08 -9.21
CA LEU A 54 8.11 -8.36 -8.21
C LEU A 54 6.96 -7.61 -8.90
N ARG A 55 7.22 -6.93 -10.01
CA ARG A 55 6.20 -6.26 -10.82
C ARG A 55 5.07 -7.20 -11.22
N ASP A 56 5.42 -8.38 -11.73
CA ASP A 56 4.43 -9.36 -12.21
C ASP A 56 3.65 -9.96 -11.04
N LYS A 57 4.29 -10.20 -9.88
CA LYS A 57 3.63 -10.64 -8.66
C LYS A 57 2.68 -9.56 -8.12
N VAL A 58 3.07 -8.30 -8.12
CA VAL A 58 2.22 -7.17 -7.74
C VAL A 58 0.98 -7.09 -8.63
N LYS A 59 1.13 -7.25 -9.95
CA LYS A 59 -0.02 -7.29 -10.88
C LYS A 59 -0.96 -8.46 -10.60
N GLU A 60 -0.42 -9.64 -10.35
CA GLU A 60 -1.20 -10.84 -10.02
C GLU A 60 -2.09 -10.59 -8.78
N ILE A 61 -1.47 -10.14 -7.68
CA ILE A 61 -2.19 -9.93 -6.41
C ILE A 61 -3.16 -8.75 -6.52
N SER A 62 -2.84 -7.72 -7.30
CA SER A 62 -3.75 -6.60 -7.53
C SER A 62 -5.00 -7.01 -8.32
N LYS A 63 -4.86 -7.91 -9.29
CA LYS A 63 -6.01 -8.51 -9.97
C LYS A 63 -6.86 -9.32 -9.00
N GLN A 64 -6.23 -10.18 -8.20
CA GLN A 64 -6.95 -10.93 -7.17
C GLN A 64 -7.72 -10.00 -6.21
N TYR A 65 -7.12 -8.88 -5.77
CA TYR A 65 -7.78 -7.88 -4.94
C TYR A 65 -9.06 -7.34 -5.62
N LEU A 66 -8.97 -6.99 -6.91
CA LEU A 66 -10.09 -6.45 -7.67
C LEU A 66 -11.19 -7.50 -7.88
N ASP A 67 -10.81 -8.72 -8.24
CA ASP A 67 -11.72 -9.83 -8.49
C ASP A 67 -12.46 -10.25 -7.22
N ASP A 68 -11.78 -10.36 -6.08
CA ASP A 68 -12.39 -10.71 -4.78
C ASP A 68 -13.36 -9.63 -4.28
N LEU A 69 -13.13 -8.37 -4.65
CA LEU A 69 -14.02 -7.24 -4.36
C LEU A 69 -15.06 -6.98 -5.47
N GLN A 70 -15.07 -7.81 -6.51
CA GLN A 70 -16.03 -7.77 -7.62
C GLN A 70 -15.99 -6.44 -8.41
N TYR A 71 -14.79 -5.87 -8.58
CA TYR A 71 -14.61 -4.75 -9.49
C TYR A 71 -14.57 -5.23 -10.94
N GLU A 72 -15.28 -4.55 -11.82
CA GLU A 72 -15.20 -4.75 -13.27
C GLU A 72 -14.15 -3.83 -13.86
N TYR A 73 -13.26 -4.37 -14.72
CA TYR A 73 -12.17 -3.61 -15.32
C TYR A 73 -11.66 -4.29 -16.60
N ASP A 74 -11.08 -3.50 -17.50
CA ASP A 74 -10.47 -4.04 -18.73
C ASP A 74 -9.02 -4.46 -18.49
N LYS A 75 -8.26 -3.61 -17.82
CA LYS A 75 -6.85 -3.85 -17.50
C LYS A 75 -6.38 -3.02 -16.31
N ILE A 76 -5.24 -3.41 -15.75
CA ILE A 76 -4.51 -2.64 -14.76
C ILE A 76 -3.15 -2.20 -15.31
N GLU A 77 -2.70 -1.02 -14.89
CA GLU A 77 -1.39 -0.48 -15.25
C GLU A 77 -0.66 -0.01 -13.99
N ILE A 78 0.62 -0.35 -13.87
CA ILE A 78 1.49 0.28 -12.86
C ILE A 78 1.86 1.66 -13.39
N THR A 79 1.47 2.69 -12.69
CA THR A 79 1.75 4.09 -13.03
C THR A 79 3.08 4.59 -12.50
N GLY A 80 3.65 3.88 -11.54
CA GLY A 80 4.97 4.11 -10.98
C GLY A 80 5.33 3.04 -9.98
N MET A 81 6.62 2.71 -9.91
CA MET A 81 7.21 1.83 -8.91
C MET A 81 8.56 2.42 -8.48
N TRP A 82 8.74 2.65 -7.21
CA TRP A 82 9.95 3.27 -6.65
C TRP A 82 10.36 2.63 -5.34
N ALA A 83 11.62 2.79 -4.96
CA ALA A 83 12.09 2.38 -3.64
C ALA A 83 12.24 3.58 -2.72
N ASN A 84 11.87 3.40 -1.45
CA ASN A 84 12.17 4.31 -0.35
C ASN A 84 13.27 3.70 0.52
N LYS A 85 14.33 4.47 0.74
CA LYS A 85 15.45 4.11 1.61
C LYS A 85 15.45 5.06 2.79
N LEU A 86 14.95 4.61 3.92
CA LEU A 86 14.96 5.35 5.18
C LEU A 86 16.09 4.84 6.05
N ASN A 87 16.83 5.76 6.67
CA ASN A 87 17.85 5.48 7.67
C ASN A 87 17.30 5.79 9.07
N ALA A 88 18.02 5.44 10.12
CA ALA A 88 17.67 5.84 11.47
C ALA A 88 17.43 7.35 11.56
N GLY A 89 16.30 7.74 12.13
CA GLY A 89 15.86 9.14 12.24
C GLY A 89 14.95 9.63 11.11
N ASP A 90 14.86 8.91 9.99
CA ASP A 90 13.97 9.28 8.89
C ASP A 90 12.53 8.82 9.14
N SER A 91 11.60 9.50 8.50
CA SER A 91 10.17 9.20 8.51
C SER A 91 9.54 9.48 7.14
N HIS A 92 8.31 9.03 6.93
CA HIS A 92 7.54 9.39 5.75
C HIS A 92 6.22 10.01 6.18
N ALA A 93 6.02 11.27 5.83
CA ALA A 93 4.85 12.05 6.27
C ALA A 93 3.51 11.42 5.84
N PRO A 94 2.40 11.69 6.55
CA PRO A 94 1.07 11.25 6.13
C PRO A 94 0.70 11.74 4.74
N HIS A 95 0.22 10.83 3.88
CA HIS A 95 -0.15 11.12 2.50
C HIS A 95 -1.15 10.10 1.93
N THR A 96 -1.64 10.39 0.74
CA THR A 96 -2.43 9.52 -0.14
C THR A 96 -1.83 9.57 -1.55
N HIS A 97 -2.27 8.68 -2.45
CA HIS A 97 -1.79 8.66 -3.83
C HIS A 97 -2.92 9.06 -4.80
N SER A 98 -2.87 10.33 -5.26
CA SER A 98 -3.85 10.84 -6.22
C SER A 98 -3.74 10.13 -7.58
N ASN A 99 -4.85 10.08 -8.33
CA ASN A 99 -4.94 9.54 -9.67
C ASN A 99 -4.59 8.05 -9.81
N ASN A 100 -4.65 7.31 -8.72
CA ASN A 100 -4.44 5.86 -8.69
C ASN A 100 -5.58 5.17 -7.95
N PHE A 101 -5.81 3.90 -8.22
CA PHE A 101 -6.86 3.10 -7.58
C PHE A 101 -6.31 2.26 -6.43
N LEU A 102 -5.20 1.55 -6.68
CA LEU A 102 -4.47 0.78 -5.67
C LEU A 102 -3.05 1.30 -5.51
N SER A 103 -2.56 1.21 -4.31
CA SER A 103 -1.16 1.44 -3.96
C SER A 103 -0.64 0.27 -3.14
N GLY A 104 0.66 0.14 -3.05
CA GLY A 104 1.23 -0.90 -2.22
C GLY A 104 2.67 -0.65 -1.84
N VAL A 105 3.14 -1.49 -0.94
CA VAL A 105 4.50 -1.50 -0.43
C VAL A 105 4.98 -2.93 -0.25
N TYR A 106 6.23 -3.18 -0.62
CA TYR A 106 6.95 -4.44 -0.37
C TYR A 106 8.24 -4.14 0.40
N TYR A 107 8.52 -4.90 1.45
CA TYR A 107 9.71 -4.70 2.27
C TYR A 107 10.88 -5.53 1.75
N LEU A 108 11.83 -4.85 1.11
CA LEU A 108 13.01 -5.46 0.54
C LEU A 108 14.09 -5.71 1.58
N HIS A 109 14.23 -4.79 2.54
CA HIS A 109 15.17 -4.89 3.67
C HIS A 109 14.59 -4.21 4.91
N THR A 110 14.46 -4.96 5.99
CA THR A 110 14.01 -4.47 7.30
C THR A 110 14.59 -5.33 8.41
N ASN A 111 14.53 -4.83 9.64
CA ASN A 111 14.81 -5.57 10.86
C ASN A 111 13.75 -5.23 11.94
N GLU A 112 13.94 -5.70 13.16
CA GLU A 112 13.01 -5.51 14.27
C GLU A 112 12.80 -4.04 14.69
N ASN A 113 13.76 -3.15 14.39
CA ASN A 113 13.73 -1.72 14.71
C ASN A 113 13.20 -0.87 13.54
N SER A 114 12.86 -1.50 12.42
CA SER A 114 12.29 -0.82 11.27
C SER A 114 10.83 -0.45 11.52
N SER A 115 10.48 0.83 11.37
CA SER A 115 9.14 1.32 11.65
C SER A 115 8.05 0.71 10.76
N PRO A 116 6.86 0.45 11.32
CA PRO A 116 5.72 -0.08 10.58
C PRO A 116 5.15 0.95 9.60
N ILE A 117 4.29 0.50 8.68
CA ILE A 117 3.34 1.37 8.00
C ILE A 117 2.10 1.53 8.89
N GLN A 118 1.57 2.75 8.97
CA GLN A 118 0.38 3.05 9.74
C GLN A 118 -0.68 3.69 8.84
N PHE A 119 -1.92 3.21 8.96
CA PHE A 119 -3.08 3.66 8.21
C PHE A 119 -4.06 4.36 9.14
N PHE A 120 -4.56 5.51 8.70
CA PHE A 120 -5.57 6.27 9.43
C PHE A 120 -6.98 5.78 9.12
N ASP A 121 -7.86 5.76 10.11
CA ASP A 121 -9.28 5.54 9.86
C ASP A 121 -9.85 6.67 8.98
N PRO A 122 -10.38 6.35 7.79
CA PRO A 122 -10.89 7.37 6.87
C PRO A 122 -12.18 8.02 7.35
N ARG A 123 -12.85 7.46 8.37
CA ARG A 123 -14.10 7.97 8.95
C ARG A 123 -13.80 9.05 9.98
N VAL A 124 -13.41 10.24 9.53
CA VAL A 124 -12.97 11.35 10.38
C VAL A 124 -13.97 11.65 11.49
N GLN A 125 -15.28 11.54 11.21
CA GLN A 125 -16.35 11.81 12.17
C GLN A 125 -16.38 10.81 13.34
N ALA A 126 -15.85 9.60 13.14
CA ALA A 126 -15.80 8.59 14.20
C ALA A 126 -14.89 8.98 15.38
N HIS A 127 -14.07 10.02 15.21
CA HIS A 127 -13.08 10.44 16.20
C HIS A 127 -13.41 11.75 16.91
N VAL A 128 -14.54 12.39 16.58
CA VAL A 128 -14.97 13.65 17.20
C VAL A 128 -15.33 13.46 18.68
N LEU A 129 -15.96 12.33 19.02
CA LEU A 129 -16.27 11.96 20.39
C LEU A 129 -15.78 10.54 20.66
N ARG A 130 -14.78 10.38 21.52
CA ARG A 130 -14.06 9.12 21.66
C ARG A 130 -13.98 8.68 23.12
N PRO A 131 -14.81 7.71 23.57
CA PRO A 131 -14.66 7.06 24.85
C PRO A 131 -13.32 6.32 25.00
N ARG A 132 -12.89 6.06 26.21
CA ARG A 132 -11.77 5.15 26.47
C ARG A 132 -12.09 3.77 25.91
N ASN A 133 -11.12 3.18 25.20
CA ASN A 133 -11.28 1.86 24.59
C ASN A 133 -9.95 1.10 24.56
N THR A 134 -10.02 -0.22 24.39
CA THR A 134 -8.91 -1.02 23.93
C THR A 134 -8.97 -1.02 22.41
N PRO A 135 -7.94 -0.52 21.70
CA PRO A 135 -7.95 -0.44 20.25
C PRO A 135 -8.10 -1.81 19.58
N ASN A 136 -8.95 -1.87 18.56
CA ASN A 136 -9.15 -3.05 17.72
C ASN A 136 -9.61 -2.60 16.31
N LEU A 137 -9.84 -3.54 15.40
CA LEU A 137 -10.25 -3.26 14.01
C LEU A 137 -11.55 -2.43 13.88
N LEU A 138 -12.39 -2.39 14.91
CA LEU A 138 -13.69 -1.72 14.86
C LEU A 138 -13.66 -0.29 15.44
N ASN A 139 -12.68 0.00 16.28
CA ASN A 139 -12.68 1.23 17.09
C ASN A 139 -11.34 1.99 17.08
N ALA A 140 -10.31 1.48 16.45
CA ALA A 140 -9.03 2.18 16.35
C ALA A 140 -9.10 3.34 15.35
N SER A 141 -8.43 4.46 15.66
CA SER A 141 -8.25 5.59 14.74
C SER A 141 -7.09 5.40 13.78
N MET A 142 -6.23 4.45 14.09
CA MET A 142 -5.04 4.13 13.33
C MET A 142 -4.69 2.66 13.53
N MET A 143 -4.37 1.98 12.45
CA MET A 143 -3.89 0.60 12.45
C MET A 143 -2.45 0.57 11.96
N GLN A 144 -1.62 -0.29 12.55
CA GLN A 144 -0.25 -0.47 12.11
C GLN A 144 0.01 -1.89 11.64
N TYR A 145 0.88 -2.00 10.64
CA TYR A 145 1.34 -3.26 10.08
C TYR A 145 2.87 -3.27 10.02
N ASN A 146 3.47 -4.29 10.63
CA ASN A 146 4.92 -4.36 10.78
C ASN A 146 5.64 -4.46 9.43
N ALA A 147 6.76 -3.76 9.34
CA ALA A 147 7.67 -3.85 8.22
C ALA A 147 8.51 -5.12 8.34
N ILE A 148 8.04 -6.21 7.76
CA ILE A 148 8.72 -7.51 7.77
C ILE A 148 9.31 -7.78 6.40
N GLU A 149 10.60 -8.07 6.35
CA GLU A 149 11.29 -8.39 5.10
C GLU A 149 10.61 -9.54 4.35
N GLY A 150 10.38 -9.37 3.05
CA GLY A 150 9.64 -10.32 2.22
C GLY A 150 8.13 -10.18 2.26
N ARG A 151 7.59 -9.26 3.06
CA ARG A 151 6.15 -8.98 3.15
C ARG A 151 5.78 -7.76 2.32
N GLY A 152 4.59 -7.78 1.75
CA GLY A 152 3.99 -6.63 1.09
C GLY A 152 2.54 -6.41 1.47
N TYR A 153 2.06 -5.20 1.22
CA TYR A 153 0.67 -4.79 1.42
C TYR A 153 0.14 -4.09 0.17
N ILE A 154 -1.12 -4.38 -0.19
CA ILE A 154 -1.89 -3.66 -1.22
C ILE A 154 -3.11 -3.05 -0.54
N PHE A 155 -3.39 -1.79 -0.85
CA PHE A 155 -4.45 -1.01 -0.24
C PHE A 155 -5.00 0.05 -1.20
N PRO A 156 -6.21 0.57 -0.96
CA PRO A 156 -6.76 1.66 -1.76
C PRO A 156 -5.87 2.90 -1.73
N SER A 157 -5.62 3.51 -2.88
CA SER A 157 -4.74 4.69 -2.99
C SER A 157 -5.21 5.91 -2.20
N TRP A 158 -6.52 6.01 -1.93
CA TRP A 158 -7.11 7.06 -1.11
C TRP A 158 -6.87 6.89 0.40
N LEU A 159 -6.43 5.70 0.86
CA LEU A 159 -6.22 5.42 2.27
C LEU A 159 -4.98 6.15 2.78
N SER A 160 -5.19 7.13 3.66
CA SER A 160 -4.10 7.91 4.24
C SER A 160 -3.20 7.03 5.11
N HIS A 161 -1.89 7.16 4.90
CA HIS A 161 -0.89 6.37 5.60
C HIS A 161 0.41 7.14 5.77
N TRP A 162 1.26 6.63 6.65
CA TRP A 162 2.57 7.21 6.94
C TRP A 162 3.54 6.16 7.49
N VAL A 163 4.80 6.54 7.64
CA VAL A 163 5.82 5.75 8.35
C VAL A 163 6.41 6.62 9.45
N PRO A 164 6.23 6.25 10.73
CA PRO A 164 6.86 6.97 11.83
C PRO A 164 8.39 6.90 11.74
N THR A 165 9.06 7.73 12.51
CA THR A 165 10.53 7.77 12.56
C THR A 165 11.06 6.36 12.82
N THR A 166 11.92 5.89 11.91
CA THR A 166 12.52 4.55 12.01
C THR A 166 13.79 4.60 12.86
N GLU A 167 14.04 3.56 13.64
CA GLU A 167 15.25 3.45 14.46
C GLU A 167 16.42 2.80 13.71
N ASP A 168 16.13 2.17 12.56
CA ASP A 168 17.13 1.52 11.74
C ASP A 168 16.81 1.62 10.24
N LYS A 169 17.76 1.19 9.39
CA LYS A 169 17.62 1.18 7.95
C LYS A 169 16.40 0.36 7.51
N ARG A 170 15.62 0.95 6.60
CA ARG A 170 14.44 0.35 5.99
C ARG A 170 14.44 0.62 4.50
N ILE A 171 14.39 -0.43 3.67
CA ILE A 171 14.22 -0.32 2.23
C ILE A 171 12.89 -0.97 1.87
N SER A 172 12.01 -0.19 1.26
CA SER A 172 10.75 -0.68 0.72
C SER A 172 10.61 -0.30 -0.76
N VAL A 173 9.96 -1.15 -1.53
CA VAL A 173 9.53 -0.87 -2.90
C VAL A 173 8.04 -0.57 -2.86
N SER A 174 7.66 0.60 -3.34
CA SER A 174 6.27 1.05 -3.40
C SER A 174 5.82 1.16 -4.86
N TRP A 175 4.53 1.07 -5.10
CA TRP A 175 3.94 1.20 -6.43
C TRP A 175 2.55 1.80 -6.36
N ASN A 176 2.13 2.30 -7.52
CA ASN A 176 0.77 2.74 -7.77
C ASN A 176 0.18 2.00 -8.97
N ILE A 177 -1.12 1.76 -8.94
CA ILE A 177 -1.88 1.09 -10.00
C ILE A 177 -3.10 1.92 -10.33
N ILE A 178 -3.28 2.18 -11.63
CA ILE A 178 -4.53 2.64 -12.18
C ILE A 178 -5.30 1.45 -12.77
N VAL A 179 -6.60 1.48 -12.61
CA VAL A 179 -7.54 0.52 -13.20
C VAL A 179 -8.13 1.18 -14.45
N ARG A 180 -8.09 0.48 -15.58
CA ARG A 180 -8.65 0.95 -16.86
C ARG A 180 -9.96 0.26 -17.13
N GLY A 181 -10.91 0.99 -17.69
CA GLY A 181 -12.24 0.49 -18.07
C GLY A 181 -13.32 1.56 -17.91
N GLU A 182 -14.56 1.10 -17.96
CA GLU A 182 -15.73 1.92 -17.69
C GLU A 182 -15.85 2.23 -16.20
N TYR A 183 -16.00 3.50 -15.86
CA TYR A 183 -16.27 3.94 -14.49
C TYR A 183 -17.73 4.36 -14.37
N VAL A 184 -18.43 3.76 -13.40
CA VAL A 184 -19.88 3.86 -13.23
C VAL A 184 -20.65 3.17 -14.38
N GLU A 185 -21.97 3.06 -14.26
CA GLU A 185 -22.83 2.41 -15.25
C GLU A 185 -22.77 3.11 -16.61
N PRO A 186 -22.60 2.36 -17.70
CA PRO A 186 -22.66 2.91 -19.05
C PRO A 186 -23.92 3.75 -19.30
N ASN A 187 -23.80 4.83 -20.08
CA ASN A 187 -24.90 5.76 -20.42
C ASN A 187 -25.46 6.57 -19.24
N THR A 188 -24.73 6.70 -18.14
CA THR A 188 -25.04 7.67 -17.07
C THR A 188 -24.22 8.94 -17.24
N LEU A 189 -24.64 10.03 -16.57
CA LEU A 189 -23.91 11.33 -16.66
C LEU A 189 -22.51 11.29 -16.06
N GLN A 190 -22.23 10.36 -15.15
CA GLN A 190 -20.94 10.19 -14.48
C GLN A 190 -20.06 9.12 -15.14
N ASN A 191 -20.57 8.44 -16.17
CA ASN A 191 -19.77 7.43 -16.87
C ASN A 191 -18.54 8.07 -17.51
N ALA A 192 -17.41 7.42 -17.35
CA ALA A 192 -16.16 7.79 -18.01
C ALA A 192 -15.35 6.52 -18.29
N TYR A 193 -14.75 6.47 -19.45
CA TYR A 193 -13.72 5.47 -19.75
C TYR A 193 -12.35 6.06 -19.40
N ILE A 194 -11.60 5.42 -18.52
CA ILE A 194 -10.28 5.86 -18.06
C ILE A 194 -9.21 4.89 -18.50
#